data_7690831233a437de36c63e6af5ef79ab
#
_entry.id   7690831233a437de36c63e6af5ef79ab
#
_cell.length_a   1.000
_cell.length_b   1.000
_cell.length_c   1.000
_cell.angle_alpha   90.00
_cell.angle_beta   90.00
_cell.angle_gamma   90.00
#
_symmetry.space_group_name_H-M   'P 1'
#
loop_
_entity.id
_entity.type
_entity.pdbx_description
1 polymer ?
#
loop_
_entity_poly.entity_id
_entity_poly.type
_entity_poly.pdbx_seq_one_letter_code
_entity_poly.pdbx_strand_id
1 'polypeptide(L)'
;MIFPKTPSFSLKNKRALVTGAGRGIGMGAAIALSSAGAEVLMVSRTTRELEIIDNYLRGLGHKCSYKSLDVTDEKAVSKLIKNEDCFDILVNNAGTNIPSSLVETKIEDFDYVMSLNVKSVINLTKNVVTKMLENNILGSIINVSSQMGHVGGPNRTTYCS
;
A
#
# COMPACT_ATOMS: atom_id res chain seq x y z
N MET A 1 17.54 29.26 28.19
CA MET A 1 16.72 28.04 28.48
C MET A 1 16.23 27.52 27.15
N ILE A 2 16.57 26.27 26.75
CA ILE A 2 16.11 25.65 25.51
C ILE A 2 14.94 24.75 25.87
N PHE A 3 13.75 25.06 25.37
CA PHE A 3 12.57 24.22 25.56
C PHE A 3 12.56 23.08 24.54
N PRO A 4 12.19 21.84 24.94
CA PRO A 4 12.04 20.74 24.01
C PRO A 4 10.95 21.05 22.98
N LYS A 5 11.23 20.77 21.72
CA LYS A 5 10.24 20.91 20.62
C LYS A 5 9.65 19.55 20.29
N THR A 6 8.34 19.49 20.13
CA THR A 6 7.66 18.31 19.62
C THR A 6 8.13 18.03 18.19
N PRO A 7 8.46 16.78 17.82
CA PRO A 7 8.75 16.44 16.44
C PRO A 7 7.59 16.81 15.51
N SER A 8 7.92 17.27 14.32
CA SER A 8 6.90 17.57 13.31
C SER A 8 6.37 16.26 12.69
N PHE A 9 5.06 16.11 12.63
CA PHE A 9 4.38 15.04 11.87
C PHE A 9 4.00 15.48 10.45
N SER A 10 4.45 16.67 10.00
CA SER A 10 4.20 17.16 8.66
C SER A 10 4.94 16.32 7.61
N LEU A 11 4.20 15.91 6.59
CA LEU A 11 4.71 15.20 5.42
C LEU A 11 4.79 16.10 4.18
N LYS A 12 4.87 17.43 4.38
CA LYS A 12 5.03 18.39 3.29
C LYS A 12 6.26 18.04 2.45
N ASN A 13 6.09 18.05 1.12
CA ASN A 13 7.11 17.68 0.13
C ASN A 13 7.50 16.18 0.17
N LYS A 14 6.70 15.32 0.79
CA LYS A 14 6.85 13.88 0.76
C LYS A 14 5.87 13.28 -0.24
N ARG A 15 6.29 12.24 -0.96
CA ARG A 15 5.43 11.46 -1.86
C ARG A 15 5.17 10.08 -1.26
N ALA A 16 3.92 9.65 -1.29
CA ALA A 16 3.51 8.37 -0.76
C ALA A 16 2.80 7.52 -1.82
N LEU A 17 3.10 6.24 -1.84
CA LEU A 17 2.37 5.23 -2.61
C LEU A 17 1.58 4.34 -1.65
N VAL A 18 0.28 4.21 -1.87
CA VAL A 18 -0.60 3.37 -1.06
C VAL A 18 -1.31 2.35 -1.95
N THR A 19 -1.12 1.07 -1.66
CA THR A 19 -1.80 -0.02 -2.38
C THR A 19 -3.07 -0.46 -1.67
N GLY A 20 -4.05 -0.98 -2.42
CA GLY A 20 -5.36 -1.32 -1.87
C GLY A 20 -6.09 -0.09 -1.32
N ALA A 21 -5.84 1.09 -1.90
CA ALA A 21 -6.30 2.37 -1.39
C ALA A 21 -7.78 2.66 -1.63
N GLY A 22 -8.51 1.83 -2.39
CA GLY A 22 -9.90 2.08 -2.76
C GLY A 22 -10.89 2.03 -1.60
N ARG A 23 -10.55 1.38 -0.48
CA ARG A 23 -11.44 1.24 0.68
C ARG A 23 -10.68 0.85 1.95
N GLY A 24 -11.40 0.82 3.08
CA GLY A 24 -10.92 0.30 4.37
C GLY A 24 -9.64 0.97 4.85
N ILE A 25 -8.66 0.17 5.31
CA ILE A 25 -7.41 0.65 5.89
C ILE A 25 -6.58 1.44 4.88
N GLY A 26 -6.49 0.97 3.62
CA GLY A 26 -5.73 1.67 2.58
C GLY A 26 -6.30 3.04 2.24
N MET A 27 -7.63 3.18 2.18
CA MET A 27 -8.29 4.49 2.04
C MET A 27 -7.97 5.39 3.22
N GLY A 28 -8.10 4.88 4.46
CA GLY A 28 -7.77 5.62 5.67
C GLY A 28 -6.32 6.09 5.69
N ALA A 29 -5.38 5.23 5.28
CA ALA A 29 -3.96 5.57 5.18
C ALA A 29 -3.71 6.67 4.12
N ALA A 30 -4.34 6.57 2.94
CA ALA A 30 -4.22 7.58 1.89
C ALA A 30 -4.73 8.95 2.36
N ILE A 31 -5.89 8.98 3.03
CA ILE A 31 -6.47 10.21 3.59
C ILE A 31 -5.55 10.79 4.68
N ALA A 32 -5.06 9.98 5.60
CA ALA A 32 -4.20 10.43 6.70
C ALA A 32 -2.87 11.02 6.19
N LEU A 33 -2.19 10.33 5.25
CA LEU A 33 -0.95 10.81 4.66
C LEU A 33 -1.15 12.11 3.88
N SER A 34 -2.24 12.19 3.11
CA SER A 34 -2.61 13.40 2.36
C SER A 34 -2.91 14.58 3.30
N SER A 35 -3.67 14.34 4.38
CA SER A 35 -3.97 15.35 5.41
C SER A 35 -2.71 15.81 6.16
N ALA A 36 -1.70 14.96 6.30
CA ALA A 36 -0.40 15.33 6.85
C ALA A 36 0.48 16.13 5.86
N GLY A 37 0.03 16.30 4.61
CA GLY A 37 0.68 17.12 3.59
C GLY A 37 1.48 16.35 2.53
N ALA A 38 1.42 15.02 2.52
CA ALA A 38 2.05 14.23 1.47
C ALA A 38 1.27 14.32 0.15
N GLU A 39 1.98 14.21 -0.97
CA GLU A 39 1.40 13.89 -2.26
C GLU A 39 1.18 12.37 -2.33
N VAL A 40 -0.06 11.93 -2.53
CA VAL A 40 -0.40 10.51 -2.43
C VAL A 40 -0.82 9.94 -3.79
N LEU A 41 -0.10 8.90 -4.24
CA LEU A 41 -0.55 8.04 -5.32
C LEU A 41 -1.31 6.84 -4.73
N MET A 42 -2.58 6.74 -5.08
CA MET A 42 -3.46 5.65 -4.68
C MET A 42 -3.53 4.58 -5.75
N VAL A 43 -3.33 3.32 -5.37
CA VAL A 43 -3.39 2.18 -6.30
C VAL A 43 -4.40 1.14 -5.81
N SER A 44 -5.33 0.76 -6.66
CA SER A 44 -6.20 -0.41 -6.49
C SER A 44 -6.74 -0.87 -7.86
N ARG A 45 -7.48 -1.97 -7.89
CA ARG A 45 -8.08 -2.49 -9.14
C ARG A 45 -9.35 -1.76 -9.55
N THR A 46 -10.05 -1.13 -8.60
CA THR A 46 -11.38 -0.55 -8.82
C THR A 46 -11.27 0.97 -9.02
N THR A 47 -11.29 1.41 -10.26
CA THR A 47 -11.19 2.82 -10.64
C THR A 47 -12.21 3.69 -9.93
N ARG A 48 -13.49 3.28 -9.91
CA ARG A 48 -14.58 4.06 -9.31
C ARG A 48 -14.35 4.39 -7.82
N GLU A 49 -13.83 3.44 -7.05
CA GLU A 49 -13.51 3.68 -5.62
C GLU A 49 -12.41 4.74 -5.49
N LEU A 50 -11.38 4.66 -6.33
CA LEU A 50 -10.26 5.60 -6.34
C LEU A 50 -10.70 7.01 -6.76
N GLU A 51 -11.55 7.13 -7.77
CA GLU A 51 -12.10 8.41 -8.24
C GLU A 51 -12.87 9.16 -7.14
N ILE A 52 -13.67 8.44 -6.36
CA ILE A 52 -14.42 9.03 -5.24
C ILE A 52 -13.45 9.64 -4.22
N ILE A 53 -12.38 8.92 -3.87
CA ILE A 53 -11.40 9.36 -2.89
C ILE A 53 -10.56 10.53 -3.44
N ASP A 54 -10.14 10.44 -4.71
CA ASP A 54 -9.37 11.50 -5.37
C ASP A 54 -10.17 12.82 -5.40
N ASN A 55 -11.43 12.76 -5.82
CA ASN A 55 -12.32 13.92 -5.83
C ASN A 55 -12.51 14.51 -4.43
N TYR A 56 -12.69 13.68 -3.41
CA TYR A 56 -12.81 14.13 -2.03
C TYR A 56 -11.54 14.84 -1.56
N LEU A 57 -10.38 14.23 -1.76
CA LEU A 57 -9.10 14.78 -1.31
C LEU A 57 -8.73 16.08 -2.06
N ARG A 58 -8.97 16.12 -3.38
CA ARG A 58 -8.77 17.34 -4.19
C ARG A 58 -9.72 18.46 -3.78
N GLY A 59 -10.96 18.12 -3.42
CA GLY A 59 -11.92 19.09 -2.89
C GLY A 59 -11.47 19.74 -1.58
N LEU A 60 -10.63 19.05 -0.79
CA LEU A 60 -9.97 19.59 0.40
C LEU A 60 -8.64 20.30 0.12
N GLY A 61 -8.22 20.40 -1.15
CA GLY A 61 -6.96 21.05 -1.54
C GLY A 61 -5.72 20.16 -1.41
N HIS A 62 -5.89 18.86 -1.18
CA HIS A 62 -4.77 17.92 -1.07
C HIS A 62 -4.23 17.51 -2.45
N LYS A 63 -2.93 17.19 -2.50
CA LYS A 63 -2.28 16.64 -3.69
C LYS A 63 -2.43 15.13 -3.70
N CYS A 64 -3.18 14.62 -4.66
CA CYS A 64 -3.35 13.17 -4.83
C CYS A 64 -3.54 12.82 -6.31
N SER A 65 -3.31 11.56 -6.60
CA SER A 65 -3.58 10.94 -7.89
C SER A 65 -3.89 9.45 -7.68
N TYR A 66 -4.38 8.79 -8.71
CA TYR A 66 -4.65 7.35 -8.63
C TYR A 66 -4.29 6.62 -9.92
N LYS A 67 -4.05 5.32 -9.78
CA LYS A 67 -3.88 4.37 -10.89
C LYS A 67 -4.66 3.10 -10.60
N SER A 68 -5.49 2.69 -11.57
CA SER A 68 -6.07 1.35 -11.55
C SER A 68 -5.00 0.35 -11.99
N LEU A 69 -4.61 -0.56 -11.07
CA LEU A 69 -3.56 -1.53 -11.31
C LEU A 69 -3.73 -2.71 -10.37
N ASP A 70 -3.50 -3.92 -10.89
CA ASP A 70 -3.33 -5.12 -10.07
C ASP A 70 -1.86 -5.24 -9.66
N VAL A 71 -1.60 -5.20 -8.36
CA VAL A 71 -0.24 -5.26 -7.80
C VAL A 71 0.43 -6.63 -8.01
N THR A 72 -0.32 -7.66 -8.42
CA THR A 72 0.22 -8.96 -8.80
C THR A 72 0.82 -8.97 -10.22
N ASP A 73 0.49 -7.98 -11.06
CA ASP A 73 1.12 -7.79 -12.36
C ASP A 73 2.50 -7.12 -12.19
N GLU A 74 3.54 -7.94 -12.15
CA GLU A 74 4.92 -7.50 -11.95
C GLU A 74 5.38 -6.49 -13.01
N LYS A 75 4.97 -6.68 -14.27
CA LYS A 75 5.35 -5.79 -15.38
C LYS A 75 4.67 -4.43 -15.26
N ALA A 76 3.38 -4.42 -14.93
CA ALA A 76 2.63 -3.19 -14.72
C ALA A 76 3.16 -2.40 -13.52
N VAL A 77 3.48 -3.08 -12.41
CA VAL A 77 4.14 -2.49 -11.23
C VAL A 77 5.49 -1.87 -11.60
N SER A 78 6.34 -2.62 -12.28
CA SER A 78 7.66 -2.14 -12.69
C SER A 78 7.56 -0.91 -13.60
N LYS A 79 6.63 -0.94 -14.55
CA LYS A 79 6.35 0.19 -15.46
C LYS A 79 5.83 1.41 -14.69
N LEU A 80 4.92 1.22 -13.72
CA LEU A 80 4.41 2.29 -12.87
C LEU A 80 5.57 2.96 -12.12
N ILE A 81 6.36 2.20 -11.36
CA ILE A 81 7.43 2.76 -10.54
C ILE A 81 8.52 3.43 -11.39
N LYS A 82 8.83 2.90 -12.56
CA LYS A 82 9.80 3.51 -13.49
C LYS A 82 9.34 4.90 -13.95
N ASN A 83 8.05 5.07 -14.23
CA ASN A 83 7.48 6.30 -14.81
C ASN A 83 7.08 7.36 -13.78
N GLU A 84 6.94 7.00 -12.51
CA GLU A 84 6.62 7.93 -11.43
C GLU A 84 7.90 8.56 -10.86
N ASP A 85 7.81 9.73 -10.25
CA ASP A 85 8.88 10.25 -9.42
C ASP A 85 9.08 9.37 -8.17
N CYS A 86 10.23 9.50 -7.52
CA CYS A 86 10.56 8.68 -6.37
C CYS A 86 9.56 8.90 -5.22
N PHE A 87 9.20 7.83 -4.53
CA PHE A 87 8.37 7.88 -3.33
C PHE A 87 9.25 7.91 -2.08
N ASP A 88 8.84 8.70 -1.08
CA ASP A 88 9.41 8.69 0.26
C ASP A 88 8.74 7.65 1.16
N ILE A 89 7.48 7.32 0.87
CA ILE A 89 6.65 6.44 1.70
C ILE A 89 5.98 5.41 0.81
N LEU A 90 6.09 4.13 1.22
CA LEU A 90 5.34 3.02 0.63
C LEU A 90 4.45 2.39 1.69
N VAL A 91 3.15 2.27 1.39
CA VAL A 91 2.20 1.49 2.20
C VAL A 91 1.73 0.28 1.40
N ASN A 92 2.27 -0.88 1.73
CA ASN A 92 1.82 -2.17 1.24
C ASN A 92 0.59 -2.60 2.05
N ASN A 93 -0.60 -2.34 1.51
CA ASN A 93 -1.87 -2.64 2.17
C ASN A 93 -2.76 -3.55 1.32
N ALA A 94 -2.54 -3.64 0.01
CA ALA A 94 -3.30 -4.57 -0.82
C ALA A 94 -3.17 -6.00 -0.31
N GLY A 95 -4.29 -6.65 -0.06
CA GLY A 95 -4.31 -8.01 0.46
C GLY A 95 -5.70 -8.62 0.43
N THR A 96 -5.76 -9.91 0.58
CA THR A 96 -7.01 -10.68 0.61
C THR A 96 -6.91 -11.87 1.55
N ASN A 97 -8.06 -12.45 1.84
CA ASN A 97 -8.18 -13.73 2.53
C ASN A 97 -9.31 -14.54 1.87
N ILE A 98 -9.06 -15.81 1.63
CA ILE A 98 -10.05 -16.77 1.17
C ILE A 98 -10.22 -17.81 2.29
N PRO A 99 -11.31 -17.71 3.08
CA PRO A 99 -11.51 -18.62 4.21
C PRO A 99 -11.75 -20.06 3.74
N SER A 100 -10.94 -21.00 4.26
CA SER A 100 -11.12 -22.43 4.03
C SER A 100 -10.45 -23.23 5.15
N SER A 101 -10.97 -24.43 5.45
CA SER A 101 -10.25 -25.40 6.28
C SER A 101 -9.08 -25.99 5.49
N LEU A 102 -8.12 -26.61 6.18
CA LEU A 102 -6.94 -27.21 5.51
C LEU A 102 -7.34 -28.24 4.45
N VAL A 103 -8.31 -29.09 4.76
CA VAL A 103 -8.74 -30.17 3.86
C VAL A 103 -9.55 -29.67 2.66
N GLU A 104 -10.11 -28.47 2.74
CA GLU A 104 -10.91 -27.84 1.67
C GLU A 104 -10.14 -26.79 0.89
N THR A 105 -8.92 -26.45 1.34
CA THR A 105 -8.11 -25.43 0.69
C THR A 105 -7.72 -25.85 -0.72
N LYS A 106 -8.12 -25.07 -1.71
CA LYS A 106 -7.67 -25.25 -3.09
C LYS A 106 -6.29 -24.63 -3.26
N ILE A 107 -5.42 -25.31 -4.01
CA ILE A 107 -4.07 -24.81 -4.27
C ILE A 107 -4.10 -23.49 -5.02
N GLU A 108 -5.06 -23.30 -5.93
CA GLU A 108 -5.23 -22.06 -6.68
C GLU A 108 -5.58 -20.88 -5.76
N ASP A 109 -6.38 -21.09 -4.72
CA ASP A 109 -6.71 -20.08 -3.71
C ASP A 109 -5.49 -19.74 -2.85
N PHE A 110 -4.70 -20.76 -2.47
CA PHE A 110 -3.44 -20.57 -1.78
C PHE A 110 -2.48 -19.73 -2.63
N ASP A 111 -2.24 -20.11 -3.88
CA ASP A 111 -1.34 -19.42 -4.80
C ASP A 111 -1.78 -17.96 -5.02
N TYR A 112 -3.09 -17.71 -5.15
CA TYR A 112 -3.62 -16.38 -5.29
C TYR A 112 -3.36 -15.51 -4.05
N VAL A 113 -3.65 -16.03 -2.85
CA VAL A 113 -3.42 -15.31 -1.59
C VAL A 113 -1.93 -15.03 -1.40
N MET A 114 -1.06 -16.01 -1.64
CA MET A 114 0.39 -15.84 -1.53
C MET A 114 0.94 -14.86 -2.58
N SER A 115 0.40 -14.92 -3.80
CA SER A 115 0.77 -13.98 -4.86
C SER A 115 0.43 -12.53 -4.46
N LEU A 116 -0.77 -12.30 -3.91
CA LEU A 116 -1.21 -10.96 -3.53
C LEU A 116 -0.60 -10.49 -2.20
N ASN A 117 -0.61 -11.31 -1.15
CA ASN A 117 -0.22 -10.85 0.19
C ASN A 117 1.30 -10.87 0.42
N VAL A 118 2.06 -11.67 -0.35
CA VAL A 118 3.51 -11.85 -0.14
C VAL A 118 4.30 -11.44 -1.36
N LYS A 119 4.09 -12.11 -2.50
CA LYS A 119 4.91 -11.90 -3.70
C LYS A 119 4.79 -10.46 -4.24
N SER A 120 3.56 -9.92 -4.28
CA SER A 120 3.34 -8.54 -4.74
C SER A 120 4.03 -7.52 -3.83
N VAL A 121 4.00 -7.73 -2.51
CA VAL A 121 4.66 -6.87 -1.51
C VAL A 121 6.17 -6.86 -1.75
N ILE A 122 6.78 -8.03 -1.92
CA ILE A 122 8.23 -8.14 -2.20
C ILE A 122 8.58 -7.43 -3.51
N ASN A 123 7.82 -7.70 -4.59
CA ASN A 123 8.09 -7.11 -5.90
C ASN A 123 7.94 -5.58 -5.88
N LEU A 124 6.85 -5.06 -5.32
CA LEU A 124 6.64 -3.61 -5.24
C LEU A 124 7.70 -2.94 -4.36
N THR A 125 7.98 -3.51 -3.18
CA THR A 125 9.01 -3.00 -2.27
C THR A 125 10.36 -2.95 -2.95
N LYS A 126 10.76 -4.03 -3.65
CA LYS A 126 12.01 -4.07 -4.42
C LYS A 126 12.09 -2.92 -5.42
N ASN A 127 11.07 -2.70 -6.24
CA ASN A 127 11.06 -1.64 -7.25
C ASN A 127 11.16 -0.24 -6.60
N VAL A 128 10.40 0.01 -5.53
CA VAL A 128 10.41 1.30 -4.82
C VAL A 128 11.74 1.54 -4.13
N VAL A 129 12.28 0.54 -3.41
CA VAL A 129 13.58 0.65 -2.72
C VAL A 129 14.72 0.89 -3.70
N THR A 130 14.73 0.17 -4.84
CA THR A 130 15.75 0.41 -5.88
C THR A 130 15.76 1.89 -6.28
N LYS A 131 14.58 2.46 -6.54
CA LYS A 131 14.45 3.87 -6.91
C LYS A 131 14.80 4.83 -5.78
N MET A 132 14.48 4.51 -4.52
CA MET A 132 14.92 5.27 -3.35
C MET A 132 16.44 5.33 -3.24
N LEU A 133 17.11 4.19 -3.43
CA LEU A 133 18.57 4.10 -3.38
C LEU A 133 19.23 4.90 -4.51
N GLU A 134 18.74 4.78 -5.74
CA GLU A 134 19.23 5.54 -6.90
C GLU A 134 19.10 7.07 -6.71
N ASN A 135 18.11 7.51 -5.93
CA ASN A 135 17.86 8.94 -5.67
C ASN A 135 18.35 9.41 -4.28
N ASN A 136 19.04 8.58 -3.52
CA ASN A 136 19.53 8.87 -2.17
C ASN A 136 18.40 9.30 -1.20
N ILE A 137 17.21 8.69 -1.34
CA ILE A 137 16.06 8.98 -0.47
C ILE A 137 16.04 7.99 0.69
N LEU A 138 16.06 8.53 1.91
CA LEU A 138 15.77 7.78 3.13
C LEU A 138 14.25 7.70 3.31
N GLY A 139 13.67 6.62 2.78
CA GLY A 139 12.23 6.41 2.79
C GLY A 139 11.72 5.58 3.97
N SER A 140 10.39 5.48 4.06
CA SER A 140 9.69 4.64 5.03
C SER A 140 8.79 3.63 4.32
N ILE A 141 8.84 2.36 4.75
CA ILE A 141 8.03 1.28 4.19
C ILE A 141 7.15 0.71 5.30
N ILE A 142 5.86 0.69 5.05
CA ILE A 142 4.85 0.18 5.98
C ILE A 142 4.18 -1.02 5.32
N ASN A 143 4.30 -2.19 5.96
CA ASN A 143 3.59 -3.40 5.56
C ASN A 143 2.40 -3.59 6.50
N VAL A 144 1.18 -3.52 5.96
CA VAL A 144 -0.03 -3.80 6.73
C VAL A 144 -0.16 -5.31 6.88
N SER A 145 0.00 -5.80 8.09
CA SER A 145 -0.11 -7.20 8.47
C SER A 145 -1.42 -7.47 9.22
N SER A 146 -1.54 -8.62 9.81
CA SER A 146 -2.70 -9.04 10.58
C SER A 146 -2.28 -9.69 11.89
N GLN A 147 -3.13 -9.61 12.91
CA GLN A 147 -3.00 -10.45 14.10
C GLN A 147 -2.95 -11.94 13.77
N MET A 148 -3.53 -12.35 12.62
CA MET A 148 -3.51 -13.74 12.15
C MET A 148 -2.10 -14.25 11.78
N GLY A 149 -1.11 -13.38 11.68
CA GLY A 149 0.30 -13.75 11.60
C GLY A 149 0.90 -14.16 12.95
N HIS A 150 0.18 -13.98 14.06
CA HIS A 150 0.61 -14.33 15.42
C HIS A 150 -0.32 -15.37 16.06
N VAL A 151 -1.60 -15.38 15.70
CA VAL A 151 -2.61 -16.29 16.24
C VAL A 151 -3.39 -16.95 15.12
N GLY A 152 -3.57 -18.27 15.18
CA GLY A 152 -4.39 -18.99 14.23
C GLY A 152 -5.88 -18.73 14.44
N GLY A 153 -6.68 -18.98 13.39
CA GLY A 153 -8.14 -18.92 13.46
C GLY A 153 -8.80 -20.01 12.60
N PRO A 154 -10.00 -20.44 12.94
CA PRO A 154 -10.74 -21.39 12.11
C PRO A 154 -10.90 -20.91 10.68
N ASN A 155 -10.76 -21.81 9.72
CA ASN A 155 -10.91 -21.53 8.29
C ASN A 155 -9.97 -20.40 7.80
N ARG A 156 -8.75 -20.31 8.32
CA ARG A 156 -7.74 -19.33 7.95
C ARG A 156 -6.44 -19.94 7.46
N THR A 157 -6.48 -21.19 6.98
CA THR A 157 -5.29 -21.96 6.60
C THR A 157 -4.31 -21.13 5.78
N THR A 158 -4.73 -20.65 4.62
CA THR A 158 -3.87 -19.86 3.72
C THR A 158 -3.45 -18.51 4.30
N TYR A 159 -4.34 -17.87 5.06
CA TYR A 159 -4.09 -16.51 5.57
C TYR A 159 -3.18 -16.49 6.81
N CYS A 160 -3.09 -17.61 7.54
CA CYS A 160 -2.22 -17.77 8.71
C CYS A 160 -0.87 -18.43 8.37
N SER A 161 -0.66 -18.84 7.11
CA SER A 161 0.62 -19.39 6.62
C SER A 161 1.58 -18.24 6.26
#